data_f12d8f558f21fa8b439968abb018aea4
#
_entry.id   f12d8f558f21fa8b439968abb018aea4
#
_cell.length_a   1.000
_cell.length_b   1.000
_cell.length_c   1.000
_cell.angle_alpha   90.00
_cell.angle_beta   90.00
_cell.angle_gamma   90.00
#
_symmetry.space_group_name_H-M   'P 1'
#
loop_
_entity.id
_entity.type
_entity.pdbx_description
1 polymer ?
#
loop_
_entity_poly.entity_id
_entity_poly.type
_entity_poly.pdbx_seq_one_letter_code
_entity_poly.pdbx_strand_id
1 'polypeptide(L)'
;MKKVFKLMLMSLLSIVISVSAFAKNKVVYVGTNAEFAPFEYLEKNKVVGFDIDLLDAISKETGLEFKVQDMAFDGLLPALQTKKVDMVIAGMSATPERKKAVAFSKPYFKAKQVVITKGVDKSLKSFKDLAGKKVGVMLGFTGDTVVSEIKGVKVERFNASYAAIMALSQNKVD
;
A
#
# COMPACT_ATOMS: atom_id res chain seq x y z
N MET A 1 -38.39 51.16 13.78
CA MET A 1 -38.55 49.68 13.73
C MET A 1 -38.04 49.08 12.43
N LYS A 2 -38.42 49.49 11.21
CA LYS A 2 -37.99 48.91 9.94
C LYS A 2 -36.47 49.01 9.67
N LYS A 3 -35.75 50.05 10.12
CA LYS A 3 -34.30 50.22 9.94
C LYS A 3 -33.49 49.28 10.87
N VAL A 4 -33.92 49.08 12.11
CA VAL A 4 -33.27 48.18 13.09
C VAL A 4 -33.43 46.73 12.66
N PHE A 5 -34.59 46.36 12.12
CA PHE A 5 -34.85 45.02 11.60
C PHE A 5 -33.99 44.68 10.38
N LYS A 6 -33.77 45.65 9.45
CA LYS A 6 -32.83 45.47 8.32
C LYS A 6 -31.38 45.32 8.75
N LEU A 7 -30.91 46.07 9.75
CA LEU A 7 -29.55 45.92 10.29
C LEU A 7 -29.36 44.59 10.98
N MET A 8 -30.38 44.10 11.71
CA MET A 8 -30.34 42.80 12.35
C MET A 8 -30.34 41.62 11.36
N LEU A 9 -31.08 41.75 10.24
CA LEU A 9 -31.08 40.75 9.16
C LEU A 9 -29.75 40.71 8.40
N MET A 10 -29.10 41.86 8.18
CA MET A 10 -27.76 41.92 7.54
C MET A 10 -26.66 41.37 8.45
N SER A 11 -26.75 41.54 9.77
CA SER A 11 -25.78 40.96 10.70
C SER A 11 -25.90 39.41 10.83
N LEU A 12 -27.13 38.85 10.77
CA LEU A 12 -27.35 37.41 10.71
C LEU A 12 -26.79 36.76 9.41
N LEU A 13 -26.93 37.47 8.27
CA LEU A 13 -26.45 36.97 6.98
C LEU A 13 -24.89 36.92 6.93
N SER A 14 -24.20 37.86 7.58
CA SER A 14 -22.75 37.89 7.65
C SER A 14 -22.17 36.77 8.56
N ILE A 15 -22.90 36.34 9.59
CA ILE A 15 -22.47 35.23 10.48
C ILE A 15 -22.59 33.90 9.76
N VAL A 16 -23.58 33.68 8.90
CA VAL A 16 -23.76 32.43 8.14
C VAL A 16 -22.65 32.22 7.09
N ILE A 17 -22.13 33.31 6.50
CA ILE A 17 -21.05 33.23 5.50
C ILE A 17 -19.69 32.91 6.16
N SER A 18 -19.48 33.27 7.43
CA SER A 18 -18.22 33.04 8.15
C SER A 18 -18.01 31.61 8.62
N VAL A 19 -19.05 30.79 8.70
CA VAL A 19 -18.95 29.39 9.16
C VAL A 19 -18.51 28.42 8.05
N SER A 20 -18.65 28.82 6.78
CA SER A 20 -18.26 27.97 5.64
C SER A 20 -16.76 27.97 5.34
N ALA A 21 -15.95 28.79 6.00
CA ALA A 21 -14.53 28.99 5.66
C ALA A 21 -13.55 28.09 6.44
N PHE A 22 -14.01 27.25 7.37
CA PHE A 22 -13.15 26.35 8.17
C PHE A 22 -13.52 24.88 8.00
N ALA A 23 -13.77 24.43 6.81
CA ALA A 23 -13.65 23.00 6.51
C ALA A 23 -12.16 22.67 6.52
N LYS A 24 -11.60 22.39 7.70
CA LYS A 24 -10.23 21.85 7.85
C LYS A 24 -10.15 20.61 6.98
N ASN A 25 -9.32 20.62 5.94
CA ASN A 25 -9.12 19.45 5.10
C ASN A 25 -8.87 18.25 6.00
N LYS A 26 -9.69 17.21 5.85
CA LYS A 26 -9.53 16.00 6.66
C LYS A 26 -8.22 15.35 6.25
N VAL A 27 -7.27 15.30 7.16
CA VAL A 27 -6.01 14.58 6.96
C VAL A 27 -6.28 13.09 7.06
N VAL A 28 -5.83 12.33 6.07
CA VAL A 28 -5.91 10.87 6.00
C VAL A 28 -4.50 10.31 6.10
N TYR A 29 -4.22 9.52 7.11
CA TYR A 29 -2.94 8.83 7.27
C TYR A 29 -2.93 7.55 6.43
N VAL A 30 -1.94 7.42 5.56
CA VAL A 30 -1.85 6.35 4.57
C VAL A 30 -0.61 5.51 4.81
N GLY A 31 -0.78 4.23 5.13
CA GLY A 31 0.32 3.27 5.23
C GLY A 31 0.76 2.79 3.85
N THR A 32 2.07 2.69 3.66
CA THR A 32 2.71 2.12 2.46
C THR A 32 3.97 1.35 2.84
N ASN A 33 4.54 0.60 1.89
CA ASN A 33 5.84 -0.05 2.07
C ASN A 33 6.77 0.33 0.90
N ALA A 34 7.63 1.33 1.13
CA ALA A 34 8.45 1.97 0.10
C ALA A 34 9.64 1.10 -0.37
N GLU A 35 9.42 -0.21 -0.56
CA GLU A 35 10.35 -1.22 -1.03
C GLU A 35 9.86 -1.93 -2.31
N PHE A 36 8.86 -1.37 -2.99
CA PHE A 36 8.15 -2.03 -4.09
C PHE A 36 8.07 -1.18 -5.37
N ALA A 37 9.23 -0.81 -5.94
CA ALA A 37 9.28 -0.11 -7.22
C ALA A 37 8.60 -0.95 -8.35
N PRO A 38 7.87 -0.32 -9.26
CA PRO A 38 7.68 1.13 -9.46
C PRO A 38 6.45 1.69 -8.74
N PHE A 39 5.79 0.93 -7.86
CA PHE A 39 4.54 1.35 -7.19
C PHE A 39 4.81 2.33 -6.05
N GLU A 40 5.65 1.95 -5.10
CA GLU A 40 6.11 2.79 -4.01
C GLU A 40 7.56 2.45 -3.64
N TYR A 41 8.42 3.46 -3.63
CA TYR A 41 9.83 3.29 -3.31
C TYR A 41 10.45 4.61 -2.83
N LEU A 42 11.61 4.51 -2.18
CA LEU A 42 12.34 5.69 -1.73
C LEU A 42 13.24 6.24 -2.84
N GLU A 43 13.05 7.51 -3.18
CA GLU A 43 13.97 8.29 -3.98
C GLU A 43 14.35 9.56 -3.23
N LYS A 44 15.67 9.77 -2.97
CA LYS A 44 16.18 10.94 -2.23
C LYS A 44 15.42 11.20 -0.92
N ASN A 45 15.18 10.15 -0.14
CA ASN A 45 14.43 10.16 1.13
C ASN A 45 12.94 10.58 1.00
N LYS A 46 12.36 10.51 -0.17
CA LYS A 46 10.93 10.70 -0.37
C LYS A 46 10.32 9.41 -0.91
N VAL A 47 9.13 9.10 -0.44
CA VAL A 47 8.34 8.01 -1.01
C VAL A 47 7.74 8.53 -2.32
N VAL A 48 7.99 7.81 -3.41
CA VAL A 48 7.54 8.12 -4.77
C VAL A 48 7.03 6.86 -5.46
N GLY A 49 6.43 7.01 -6.63
CA GLY A 49 5.98 5.91 -7.48
C GLY A 49 4.51 6.00 -7.83
N PHE A 50 4.03 5.01 -8.59
CA PHE A 50 2.68 4.97 -9.13
C PHE A 50 1.58 5.13 -8.06
N ASP A 51 1.73 4.47 -6.91
CA ASP A 51 0.75 4.52 -5.82
C ASP A 51 0.71 5.92 -5.18
N ILE A 52 1.84 6.63 -5.13
CA ILE A 52 1.92 8.00 -4.62
C ILE A 52 1.30 8.98 -5.62
N ASP A 53 1.58 8.83 -6.92
CA ASP A 53 0.95 9.64 -7.98
C ASP A 53 -0.57 9.45 -8.00
N LEU A 54 -1.05 8.22 -7.73
CA LEU A 54 -2.47 7.93 -7.58
C LEU A 54 -3.08 8.64 -6.36
N LEU A 55 -2.39 8.66 -5.20
CA LEU A 55 -2.83 9.43 -4.03
C LEU A 55 -2.91 10.93 -4.33
N ASP A 56 -1.93 11.48 -5.05
CA ASP A 56 -1.93 12.89 -5.45
C ASP A 56 -3.11 13.22 -6.37
N ALA A 57 -3.44 12.32 -7.30
CA ALA A 57 -4.60 12.47 -8.17
C ALA A 57 -5.92 12.43 -7.36
N ILE A 58 -6.04 11.49 -6.41
CA ILE A 58 -7.21 11.39 -5.51
C ILE A 58 -7.31 12.65 -4.64
N SER A 59 -6.19 13.17 -4.11
CA SER A 59 -6.15 14.40 -3.34
C SER A 59 -6.73 15.59 -4.12
N LYS A 60 -6.32 15.74 -5.37
CA LYS A 60 -6.82 16.81 -6.28
C LYS A 60 -8.31 16.72 -6.53
N GLU A 61 -8.85 15.53 -6.71
CA GLU A 61 -10.27 15.29 -7.00
C GLU A 61 -11.16 15.41 -5.75
N THR A 62 -10.65 15.05 -4.57
CA THR A 62 -11.44 14.95 -3.35
C THR A 62 -11.23 16.09 -2.36
N GLY A 63 -10.13 16.85 -2.50
CA GLY A 63 -9.69 17.84 -1.52
C GLY A 63 -9.17 17.22 -0.21
N LEU A 64 -8.97 15.91 -0.13
CA LEU A 64 -8.37 15.25 1.03
C LEU A 64 -6.87 15.50 1.06
N GLU A 65 -6.32 15.71 2.26
CA GLU A 65 -4.87 15.75 2.49
C GLU A 65 -4.40 14.36 2.91
N PHE A 66 -3.46 13.76 2.17
CA PHE A 66 -2.85 12.47 2.53
C PHE A 66 -1.49 12.66 3.19
N LYS A 67 -1.25 11.90 4.28
CA LYS A 67 0.05 11.81 4.95
C LYS A 67 0.55 10.37 4.88
N VAL A 68 1.52 10.14 4.02
CA VAL A 68 2.11 8.81 3.79
C VAL A 68 3.03 8.43 4.95
N GLN A 69 2.87 7.20 5.45
CA GLN A 69 3.70 6.58 6.48
C GLN A 69 4.29 5.29 5.93
N ASP A 70 5.61 5.28 5.77
CA ASP A 70 6.35 4.09 5.35
C ASP A 70 6.52 3.13 6.52
N MET A 71 6.25 1.84 6.29
CA MET A 71 6.41 0.77 7.27
C MET A 71 6.53 -0.60 6.59
N ALA A 72 6.95 -1.63 7.36
CA ALA A 72 7.03 -2.99 6.86
C ALA A 72 5.66 -3.48 6.35
N PHE A 73 5.65 -4.22 5.24
CA PHE A 73 4.43 -4.63 4.54
C PHE A 73 3.49 -5.48 5.41
N ASP A 74 4.04 -6.41 6.19
CA ASP A 74 3.29 -7.26 7.12
C ASP A 74 2.66 -6.46 8.28
N GLY A 75 3.18 -5.26 8.58
CA GLY A 75 2.64 -4.33 9.55
C GLY A 75 1.46 -3.48 9.06
N LEU A 76 1.20 -3.39 7.74
CA LEU A 76 0.21 -2.49 7.16
C LEU A 76 -1.22 -2.81 7.59
N LEU A 77 -1.65 -4.07 7.48
CA LEU A 77 -3.01 -4.45 7.88
C LEU A 77 -3.25 -4.33 9.39
N PRO A 78 -2.32 -4.77 10.28
CA PRO A 78 -2.40 -4.45 11.71
C PRO A 78 -2.51 -2.94 12.00
N ALA A 79 -1.72 -2.10 11.31
CA ALA A 79 -1.79 -0.65 11.48
C ALA A 79 -3.15 -0.07 11.09
N LEU A 80 -3.76 -0.58 10.01
CA LEU A 80 -5.10 -0.19 9.57
C LEU A 80 -6.17 -0.64 10.58
N GLN A 81 -6.10 -1.87 11.08
CA GLN A 81 -7.06 -2.42 12.05
C GLN A 81 -7.01 -1.69 13.40
N THR A 82 -5.82 -1.28 13.84
CA THR A 82 -5.62 -0.51 15.07
C THR A 82 -5.82 1.00 14.88
N LYS A 83 -6.21 1.45 13.68
CA LYS A 83 -6.40 2.86 13.34
C LYS A 83 -5.15 3.72 13.50
N LYS A 84 -3.98 3.13 13.41
CA LYS A 84 -2.71 3.85 13.32
C LYS A 84 -2.58 4.56 11.96
N VAL A 85 -3.16 3.97 10.92
CA VAL A 85 -3.41 4.57 9.61
C VAL A 85 -4.88 4.43 9.26
N ASP A 86 -5.39 5.32 8.41
CA ASP A 86 -6.78 5.34 7.96
C ASP A 86 -6.97 4.55 6.66
N MET A 87 -5.90 4.41 5.88
CA MET A 87 -5.88 3.76 4.58
C MET A 87 -4.52 3.10 4.33
N VAL A 88 -4.48 2.12 3.44
CA VAL A 88 -3.25 1.51 2.94
C VAL A 88 -3.26 1.57 1.42
N ILE A 89 -2.13 1.99 0.83
CA ILE A 89 -1.82 1.86 -0.59
C ILE A 89 -0.40 1.30 -0.69
N ALA A 90 -0.24 0.10 -1.27
CA ALA A 90 1.03 -0.63 -1.23
C ALA A 90 1.06 -1.78 -2.25
N GLY A 91 0.54 -1.59 -3.46
CA GLY A 91 0.43 -2.66 -4.44
C GLY A 91 -0.26 -3.93 -3.90
N MET A 92 -1.03 -3.81 -2.82
CA MET A 92 -1.53 -4.95 -2.05
C MET A 92 -2.64 -5.70 -2.77
N SER A 93 -2.42 -7.00 -3.04
CA SER A 93 -3.44 -7.87 -3.61
C SER A 93 -4.60 -8.11 -2.65
N ALA A 94 -5.83 -7.99 -3.15
CA ALA A 94 -7.06 -8.22 -2.40
C ALA A 94 -7.38 -9.73 -2.31
N THR A 95 -6.59 -10.48 -1.52
CA THR A 95 -6.84 -11.91 -1.32
C THR A 95 -8.10 -12.16 -0.50
N PRO A 96 -8.71 -13.38 -0.59
CA PRO A 96 -9.88 -13.73 0.24
C PRO A 96 -9.61 -13.53 1.75
N GLU A 97 -8.43 -13.89 2.23
CA GLU A 97 -8.03 -13.78 3.64
C GLU A 97 -7.98 -12.31 4.07
N ARG A 98 -7.33 -11.45 3.28
CA ARG A 98 -7.23 -10.02 3.57
C ARG A 98 -8.59 -9.32 3.53
N LYS A 99 -9.47 -9.72 2.61
CA LYS A 99 -10.86 -9.22 2.52
C LYS A 99 -11.73 -9.56 3.72
N LYS A 100 -11.39 -10.58 4.50
CA LYS A 100 -12.07 -10.88 5.78
C LYS A 100 -11.72 -9.86 6.85
N ALA A 101 -10.56 -9.25 6.76
CA ALA A 101 -10.02 -8.35 7.78
C ALA A 101 -10.28 -6.87 7.49
N VAL A 102 -10.28 -6.48 6.21
CA VAL A 102 -10.39 -5.07 5.77
C VAL A 102 -11.16 -4.96 4.45
N ALA A 103 -11.71 -3.77 4.18
CA ALA A 103 -12.31 -3.44 2.88
C ALA A 103 -11.21 -3.11 1.85
N PHE A 104 -11.48 -3.43 0.59
CA PHE A 104 -10.62 -3.11 -0.55
C PHE A 104 -11.37 -2.26 -1.58
N SER A 105 -10.64 -1.39 -2.27
CA SER A 105 -11.13 -0.71 -3.48
C SER A 105 -11.33 -1.67 -4.65
N LYS A 106 -11.83 -1.17 -5.77
CA LYS A 106 -11.67 -1.86 -7.06
C LYS A 106 -10.18 -1.98 -7.39
N PRO A 107 -9.75 -3.09 -8.05
CA PRO A 107 -8.36 -3.23 -8.49
C PRO A 107 -7.98 -2.11 -9.46
N TYR A 108 -6.86 -1.44 -9.20
CA TYR A 108 -6.30 -0.40 -10.08
C TYR A 108 -5.13 -0.93 -10.93
N PHE A 109 -4.58 -2.10 -10.57
CA PHE A 109 -3.53 -2.77 -11.33
C PHE A 109 -3.73 -4.29 -11.34
N LYS A 110 -3.25 -4.97 -12.41
CA LYS A 110 -3.30 -6.42 -12.53
C LYS A 110 -1.88 -6.98 -12.59
N ALA A 111 -1.43 -7.60 -11.51
CA ALA A 111 -0.12 -8.23 -11.40
C ALA A 111 -0.18 -9.74 -11.60
N LYS A 112 1.01 -10.33 -11.89
CA LYS A 112 1.23 -11.78 -11.89
C LYS A 112 2.38 -12.11 -10.96
N GLN A 113 2.28 -13.21 -10.22
CA GLN A 113 3.41 -13.77 -9.49
C GLN A 113 4.35 -14.48 -10.48
N VAL A 114 5.64 -14.25 -10.33
CA VAL A 114 6.69 -14.88 -11.15
C VAL A 114 7.78 -15.44 -10.25
N VAL A 115 8.54 -16.39 -10.77
CA VAL A 115 9.75 -16.90 -10.14
C VAL A 115 10.95 -16.37 -10.89
N ILE A 116 11.95 -15.88 -10.17
CA ILE A 116 13.22 -15.41 -10.71
C ILE A 116 14.28 -16.46 -10.38
N THR A 117 15.08 -16.85 -11.38
CA THR A 117 16.20 -17.79 -11.25
C THR A 117 17.49 -17.18 -11.79
N LYS A 118 18.66 -17.71 -11.42
CA LYS A 118 19.98 -17.22 -11.91
C LYS A 118 20.24 -17.46 -13.39
N GLY A 119 19.42 -18.22 -14.04
CA GLY A 119 19.54 -18.55 -15.46
C GLY A 119 18.28 -19.23 -15.93
N VAL A 120 18.34 -19.83 -17.11
CA VAL A 120 17.19 -20.57 -17.64
C VAL A 120 17.14 -21.94 -16.96
N ASP A 121 16.35 -22.05 -15.90
CA ASP A 121 16.04 -23.36 -15.29
C ASP A 121 14.86 -24.01 -16.03
N LYS A 122 15.17 -24.91 -16.95
CA LYS A 122 14.18 -25.65 -17.74
C LYS A 122 13.37 -26.66 -16.91
N SER A 123 13.78 -26.96 -15.68
CA SER A 123 13.03 -27.85 -14.77
C SER A 123 11.82 -27.17 -14.15
N LEU A 124 11.84 -25.82 -14.03
CA LEU A 124 10.76 -25.03 -13.46
C LEU A 124 9.70 -24.71 -14.52
N LYS A 125 8.60 -25.44 -14.53
CA LYS A 125 7.44 -25.23 -15.41
C LYS A 125 6.24 -24.66 -14.65
N SER A 126 6.22 -24.83 -13.34
CA SER A 126 5.13 -24.39 -12.47
C SER A 126 5.65 -24.10 -11.05
N PHE A 127 4.85 -23.45 -10.22
CA PHE A 127 5.17 -23.24 -8.80
C PHE A 127 5.36 -24.55 -8.02
N LYS A 128 4.75 -25.66 -8.44
CA LYS A 128 4.92 -26.97 -7.78
C LYS A 128 6.34 -27.50 -7.90
N ASP A 129 7.07 -27.10 -8.93
CA ASP A 129 8.46 -27.54 -9.19
C ASP A 129 9.47 -26.84 -8.24
N LEU A 130 8.98 -25.95 -7.37
CA LEU A 130 9.76 -25.37 -6.28
C LEU A 130 9.95 -26.33 -5.09
N ALA A 131 9.27 -27.49 -5.06
CA ALA A 131 9.45 -28.49 -4.02
C ALA A 131 10.92 -28.90 -3.88
N GLY A 132 11.43 -28.90 -2.65
CA GLY A 132 12.85 -29.18 -2.34
C GLY A 132 13.80 -27.99 -2.49
N LYS A 133 13.39 -26.91 -3.12
CA LYS A 133 14.19 -25.70 -3.31
C LYS A 133 14.11 -24.76 -2.11
N LYS A 134 15.12 -23.90 -1.97
CA LYS A 134 15.14 -22.78 -1.03
C LYS A 134 14.74 -21.51 -1.75
N VAL A 135 13.57 -20.95 -1.42
CA VAL A 135 12.96 -19.85 -2.15
C VAL A 135 12.93 -18.59 -1.30
N GLY A 136 13.50 -17.50 -1.82
CA GLY A 136 13.43 -16.18 -1.22
C GLY A 136 12.10 -15.48 -1.56
N VAL A 137 11.44 -14.95 -0.54
CA VAL A 137 10.17 -14.21 -0.68
C VAL A 137 10.19 -12.94 0.15
N MET A 138 9.34 -11.97 -0.20
CA MET A 138 9.08 -10.83 0.68
C MET A 138 8.06 -11.22 1.75
N LEU A 139 8.40 -10.93 3.02
CA LEU A 139 7.57 -11.26 4.18
C LEU A 139 6.15 -10.67 4.05
N GLY A 140 5.16 -11.54 4.18
CA GLY A 140 3.74 -11.17 4.14
C GLY A 140 3.18 -10.84 2.76
N PHE A 141 4.00 -10.81 1.71
CA PHE A 141 3.52 -10.62 0.33
C PHE A 141 2.78 -11.85 -0.19
N THR A 142 2.04 -11.69 -1.28
CA THR A 142 1.31 -12.80 -1.92
C THR A 142 2.23 -13.94 -2.32
N GLY A 143 3.47 -13.63 -2.74
CA GLY A 143 4.49 -14.64 -3.04
C GLY A 143 4.86 -15.51 -1.84
N ASP A 144 4.96 -14.92 -0.64
CA ASP A 144 5.20 -15.66 0.61
C ASP A 144 4.06 -16.64 0.88
N THR A 145 2.80 -16.18 0.80
CA THR A 145 1.63 -17.05 0.98
C THR A 145 1.65 -18.23 0.00
N VAL A 146 1.79 -17.95 -1.30
CA VAL A 146 1.76 -18.98 -2.35
C VAL A 146 2.88 -20.01 -2.18
N VAL A 147 4.10 -19.54 -1.91
CA VAL A 147 5.28 -20.43 -1.78
C VAL A 147 5.21 -21.24 -0.48
N SER A 148 4.70 -20.66 0.60
CA SER A 148 4.56 -21.35 1.90
C SER A 148 3.58 -22.53 1.87
N GLU A 149 2.64 -22.54 0.94
CA GLU A 149 1.68 -23.63 0.75
C GLU A 149 2.27 -24.82 -0.02
N ILE A 150 3.44 -24.65 -0.66
CA ILE A 150 4.08 -25.71 -1.45
C ILE A 150 4.84 -26.66 -0.54
N LYS A 151 4.41 -27.90 -0.48
CA LYS A 151 5.05 -28.93 0.36
C LYS A 151 6.50 -29.15 -0.05
N GLY A 152 7.40 -29.09 0.92
CA GLY A 152 8.83 -29.37 0.73
C GLY A 152 9.68 -28.16 0.34
N VAL A 153 9.09 -26.99 0.13
CA VAL A 153 9.86 -25.75 -0.08
C VAL A 153 10.48 -25.26 1.23
N LYS A 154 11.70 -24.76 1.16
CA LYS A 154 12.36 -24.04 2.25
C LYS A 154 12.21 -22.53 2.00
N VAL A 155 11.33 -21.87 2.74
CA VAL A 155 11.02 -20.44 2.56
C VAL A 155 12.01 -19.60 3.36
N GLU A 156 12.69 -18.68 2.66
CA GLU A 156 13.54 -17.64 3.26
C GLU A 156 12.86 -16.29 3.07
N ARG A 157 12.58 -15.59 4.19
CA ARG A 157 11.80 -14.33 4.17
C ARG A 157 12.69 -13.12 4.27
N PHE A 158 12.43 -12.12 3.44
CA PHE A 158 13.16 -10.86 3.38
C PHE A 158 12.17 -9.69 3.52
N ASN A 159 12.61 -8.60 4.12
CA ASN A 159 11.78 -7.39 4.25
C ASN A 159 11.72 -6.58 2.94
N ALA A 160 12.73 -6.77 2.05
CA ALA A 160 12.82 -6.03 0.79
C ALA A 160 13.14 -6.96 -0.38
N SER A 161 12.61 -6.64 -1.58
CA SER A 161 12.82 -7.44 -2.80
C SER A 161 14.30 -7.54 -3.21
N TYR A 162 15.04 -6.44 -3.08
CA TYR A 162 16.48 -6.43 -3.41
C TYR A 162 17.28 -7.41 -2.53
N ALA A 163 16.91 -7.58 -1.26
CA ALA A 163 17.58 -8.50 -0.36
C ALA A 163 17.38 -9.97 -0.80
N ALA A 164 16.18 -10.33 -1.26
CA ALA A 164 15.91 -11.65 -1.84
C ALA A 164 16.72 -11.87 -3.14
N ILE A 165 16.78 -10.85 -4.01
CA ILE A 165 17.55 -10.90 -5.27
C ILE A 165 19.06 -11.04 -4.97
N MET A 166 19.58 -10.32 -3.98
CA MET A 166 20.97 -10.47 -3.54
C MET A 166 21.23 -11.87 -2.97
N ALA A 167 20.32 -12.41 -2.19
CA ALA A 167 20.45 -13.80 -1.68
C ALA A 167 20.48 -14.82 -2.81
N LEU A 168 19.65 -14.63 -3.86
CA LEU A 168 19.69 -15.42 -5.09
C LEU A 168 21.06 -15.29 -5.79
N SER A 169 21.57 -14.08 -5.97
CA SER A 169 22.86 -13.84 -6.64
C SER A 169 24.03 -14.49 -5.89
N GLN A 170 23.95 -14.57 -4.56
CA GLN A 170 24.94 -15.17 -3.67
C GLN A 170 24.75 -16.69 -3.43
N ASN A 171 23.83 -17.37 -4.13
CA ASN A 171 23.48 -18.80 -3.93
C ASN A 171 22.98 -19.12 -2.50
N LYS A 172 22.41 -18.16 -1.80
CA LYS A 172 21.78 -18.39 -0.50
C LYS A 172 20.35 -18.92 -0.64
N VAL A 173 19.72 -18.66 -1.78
CA VAL A 173 18.44 -19.21 -2.24
C VAL A 173 18.58 -19.67 -3.70
N ASP A 174 17.67 -20.54 -4.20
CA ASP A 174 17.65 -21.13 -5.53
C ASP A 174 16.80 -20.26 -6.50
#